data_786784d1be74fd9245642935d74d1bf7
#
_entry.id   786784d1be74fd9245642935d74d1bf7
#
_cell.length_a   1.000
_cell.length_b   1.000
_cell.length_c   1.000
_cell.angle_alpha   90.00
_cell.angle_beta   90.00
_cell.angle_gamma   90.00
#
_symmetry.space_group_name_H-M   'P 1'
#
loop_
_entity.id
_entity.type
_entity.pdbx_description
1 polymer ?
#
loop_
_entity_poly.entity_id
_entity_poly.type
_entity_poly.pdbx_seq_one_letter_code
_entity_poly.pdbx_strand_id
1 'polypeptide(L)'
;MKKNFLFAVAAFLVSLTAAAQNPVLSIEGGQVQGVKADDHPEVFVYRGIPYAAPPIGDLRWKEPQPVVAWKGVKICDTFGHPSYQAVHYPGGYTTEWGYGKEAPYSEDCLYLNVWTKAPGKAEKKLPVALWIHGGGYREGWGTEPEFDGQEWGAKDVVLVSINYRLGVFGFLCHPELSAESPHHVSGNYGILDQIEALKWIKKNIAKFGGDPNNVTIFGQSAGGGSVRTLCESPLARGLFHKAVIMSANGLSVPNPNAGAMGGMMRGFGAMSMQDAEANTKKMMDWAGLTDLQKMRRASTETIYALSTLYGQVSGERSFMSTMPIIDGYVSLKSFDDATREGTLADVPYMIGYTLNDMGDMSAGIVEFCKVRQSKGGKAYAYEFARPLPDDGSHPEVTRQLKGAFHSSDLWFVFKSLKHCWRPWTKGDWDLSEKMLTAWTNFAKYSDPNGPKAGAWKPCTDKTPDFMVFQLDEKDAEASFFGTPKKAEGGGMFGFGGFGGGR
;
A
#
# COMPACT_ATOMS: atom_id res chain seq x y z
N MET A 1 23.14 -30.55 81.31
CA MET A 1 23.69 -29.90 80.07
C MET A 1 22.84 -30.34 78.91
N LYS A 2 21.90 -29.46 78.49
CA LYS A 2 21.00 -29.68 77.34
C LYS A 2 21.45 -28.77 76.19
N LYS A 3 21.89 -29.36 75.10
CA LYS A 3 22.27 -28.61 73.88
C LYS A 3 21.01 -28.41 72.99
N ASN A 4 20.64 -27.19 72.83
CA ASN A 4 19.59 -26.83 71.90
C ASN A 4 20.18 -26.71 70.48
N PHE A 5 19.67 -27.51 69.53
CA PHE A 5 19.93 -27.39 68.09
C PHE A 5 18.89 -26.47 67.50
N LEU A 6 19.31 -25.29 67.05
CA LEU A 6 18.47 -24.39 66.18
C LEU A 6 18.61 -24.87 64.75
N PHE A 7 17.50 -25.31 64.17
CA PHE A 7 17.38 -25.49 62.73
C PHE A 7 16.98 -24.15 62.07
N ALA A 8 17.90 -23.56 61.33
CA ALA A 8 17.59 -22.42 60.46
C ALA A 8 17.04 -22.96 59.11
N VAL A 9 15.76 -22.77 58.88
CA VAL A 9 15.11 -23.02 57.57
C VAL A 9 15.32 -21.79 56.71
N ALA A 10 16.24 -21.84 55.76
CA ALA A 10 16.41 -20.84 54.71
C ALA A 10 15.33 -21.04 53.65
N ALA A 11 14.31 -20.18 53.68
CA ALA A 11 13.31 -20.11 52.62
C ALA A 11 13.92 -19.45 51.38
N PHE A 12 14.23 -20.21 50.36
CA PHE A 12 14.59 -19.72 49.04
C PHE A 12 13.31 -19.22 48.35
N LEU A 13 13.08 -17.90 48.38
CA LEU A 13 12.10 -17.26 47.51
C LEU A 13 12.64 -17.28 46.09
N VAL A 14 12.24 -18.28 45.30
CA VAL A 14 12.39 -18.26 43.84
C VAL A 14 11.33 -17.30 43.33
N SER A 15 11.73 -16.05 43.08
CA SER A 15 10.93 -15.13 42.30
C SER A 15 10.92 -15.63 40.84
N LEU A 16 9.89 -16.42 40.52
CA LEU A 16 9.54 -16.66 39.12
C LEU A 16 9.10 -15.30 38.53
N THR A 17 10.02 -14.61 37.86
CA THR A 17 9.63 -13.60 36.90
C THR A 17 8.88 -14.32 35.81
N ALA A 18 7.54 -14.33 35.90
CA ALA A 18 6.71 -14.74 34.79
C ALA A 18 7.08 -13.82 33.62
N ALA A 19 7.78 -14.36 32.65
CA ALA A 19 7.96 -13.64 31.38
C ALA A 19 6.53 -13.27 30.90
N ALA A 20 6.25 -11.96 30.81
CA ALA A 20 4.93 -11.50 30.45
C ALA A 20 4.60 -12.11 29.09
N GLN A 21 3.62 -13.01 29.08
CA GLN A 21 3.14 -13.61 27.83
C GLN A 21 2.66 -12.50 26.89
N ASN A 22 2.97 -12.65 25.60
CA ASN A 22 2.46 -11.73 24.60
C ASN A 22 0.92 -11.67 24.67
N PRO A 23 0.31 -10.47 24.59
CA PRO A 23 -1.12 -10.34 24.74
C PRO A 23 -1.91 -11.17 23.71
N VAL A 24 -2.92 -11.90 24.18
CA VAL A 24 -3.90 -12.57 23.35
C VAL A 24 -5.08 -11.62 23.16
N LEU A 25 -5.45 -11.35 21.90
CA LEU A 25 -6.53 -10.44 21.53
C LEU A 25 -7.69 -11.23 20.93
N SER A 26 -8.92 -10.88 21.33
CA SER A 26 -10.14 -11.43 20.70
C SER A 26 -10.61 -10.48 19.62
N ILE A 27 -10.61 -10.95 18.38
CA ILE A 27 -11.01 -10.21 17.18
C ILE A 27 -12.10 -10.96 16.43
N GLU A 28 -12.58 -10.40 15.32
CA GLU A 28 -13.45 -11.14 14.42
C GLU A 28 -12.74 -12.40 13.88
N GLY A 29 -13.44 -13.51 13.92
CA GLY A 29 -12.93 -14.81 13.51
C GLY A 29 -12.32 -15.64 14.66
N GLY A 30 -11.71 -15.04 15.69
CA GLY A 30 -11.12 -15.80 16.80
C GLY A 30 -10.13 -15.04 17.65
N GLN A 31 -9.21 -15.77 18.30
CA GLN A 31 -8.15 -15.18 19.11
C GLN A 31 -6.82 -15.17 18.36
N VAL A 32 -6.04 -14.11 18.56
CA VAL A 32 -4.71 -13.94 17.96
C VAL A 32 -3.67 -13.57 19.02
N GLN A 33 -2.44 -14.01 18.82
CA GLN A 33 -1.30 -13.62 19.61
C GLN A 33 -0.15 -13.23 18.67
N GLY A 34 0.37 -12.01 18.83
CA GLY A 34 1.52 -11.51 18.08
C GLY A 34 2.85 -11.84 18.72
N VAL A 35 3.91 -11.44 18.06
CA VAL A 35 5.29 -11.51 18.54
C VAL A 35 5.87 -10.11 18.70
N LYS A 36 6.99 -9.98 19.41
CA LYS A 36 7.70 -8.69 19.48
C LYS A 36 8.44 -8.44 18.18
N ALA A 37 8.53 -7.17 17.80
CA ALA A 37 9.38 -6.75 16.69
C ALA A 37 10.87 -6.85 17.06
N ASP A 38 11.71 -7.03 16.04
CA ASP A 38 13.12 -7.38 16.26
C ASP A 38 13.93 -6.21 16.83
N ASP A 39 13.81 -4.99 16.29
CA ASP A 39 14.58 -3.83 16.74
C ASP A 39 13.85 -3.00 17.79
N HIS A 40 12.53 -3.15 17.90
CA HIS A 40 11.65 -2.42 18.80
C HIS A 40 10.87 -3.41 19.68
N PRO A 41 11.46 -4.01 20.71
CA PRO A 41 10.79 -5.04 21.55
C PRO A 41 9.56 -4.52 22.30
N GLU A 42 9.34 -3.21 22.33
CA GLU A 42 8.10 -2.58 22.82
C GLU A 42 6.98 -2.60 21.78
N VAL A 43 7.29 -2.86 20.50
CA VAL A 43 6.33 -3.01 19.41
C VAL A 43 5.98 -4.47 19.23
N PHE A 44 4.69 -4.78 19.13
CA PHE A 44 4.18 -6.09 18.80
C PHE A 44 3.77 -6.13 17.33
N VAL A 45 4.09 -7.22 16.66
CA VAL A 45 3.64 -7.48 15.28
C VAL A 45 2.74 -8.71 15.26
N TYR A 46 1.61 -8.55 14.59
CA TYR A 46 0.63 -9.61 14.32
C TYR A 46 0.63 -9.86 12.81
N ARG A 47 1.25 -10.95 12.38
CA ARG A 47 1.46 -11.31 10.98
C ARG A 47 0.36 -12.26 10.51
N GLY A 48 -0.15 -12.05 9.28
CA GLY A 48 -1.04 -13.01 8.62
C GLY A 48 -2.41 -13.17 9.29
N ILE A 49 -3.04 -12.08 9.73
CA ILE A 49 -4.42 -12.11 10.21
C ILE A 49 -5.36 -12.14 9.00
N PRO A 50 -6.23 -13.16 8.84
CA PRO A 50 -7.23 -13.15 7.79
C PRO A 50 -8.28 -12.06 8.07
N TYR A 51 -8.60 -11.25 7.07
CA TYR A 51 -9.63 -10.22 7.18
C TYR A 51 -10.90 -10.53 6.36
N ALA A 52 -10.84 -11.57 5.53
CA ALA A 52 -11.97 -12.14 4.79
C ALA A 52 -11.77 -13.64 4.59
N ALA A 53 -12.79 -14.34 4.11
CA ALA A 53 -12.68 -15.73 3.69
C ALA A 53 -11.78 -15.86 2.47
N PRO A 54 -11.02 -16.97 2.31
CA PRO A 54 -10.20 -17.23 1.13
C PRO A 54 -11.04 -17.13 -0.16
N PRO A 55 -10.67 -16.30 -1.13
CA PRO A 55 -11.43 -16.10 -2.38
C PRO A 55 -11.12 -17.17 -3.42
N ILE A 56 -11.29 -18.44 -3.06
CA ILE A 56 -10.95 -19.62 -3.86
C ILE A 56 -12.22 -20.37 -4.31
N GLY A 57 -12.11 -21.16 -5.36
CA GLY A 57 -13.20 -22.01 -5.87
C GLY A 57 -14.45 -21.17 -6.22
N ASP A 58 -15.57 -21.46 -5.57
CA ASP A 58 -16.84 -20.74 -5.81
C ASP A 58 -16.81 -19.28 -5.33
N LEU A 59 -15.83 -18.89 -4.51
CA LEU A 59 -15.61 -17.51 -4.06
C LEU A 59 -14.65 -16.74 -4.98
N ARG A 60 -14.02 -17.38 -5.95
CA ARG A 60 -13.23 -16.70 -6.98
C ARG A 60 -14.11 -15.69 -7.72
N TRP A 61 -13.66 -14.44 -7.83
CA TRP A 61 -14.42 -13.32 -8.42
C TRP A 61 -15.76 -13.05 -7.77
N LYS A 62 -15.82 -13.19 -6.45
CA LYS A 62 -16.92 -12.66 -5.62
C LYS A 62 -16.40 -11.53 -4.72
N GLU A 63 -17.31 -10.71 -4.24
CA GLU A 63 -17.04 -9.76 -3.16
C GLU A 63 -16.44 -10.48 -1.95
N PRO A 64 -15.55 -9.83 -1.16
CA PRO A 64 -15.02 -10.44 0.05
C PRO A 64 -16.14 -10.97 0.96
N GLN A 65 -15.97 -12.19 1.44
CA GLN A 65 -16.92 -12.83 2.34
C GLN A 65 -16.40 -12.76 3.78
N PRO A 66 -17.29 -12.84 4.79
CA PRO A 66 -16.91 -12.79 6.20
C PRO A 66 -15.79 -13.80 6.52
N VAL A 67 -14.88 -13.41 7.38
CA VAL A 67 -13.76 -14.26 7.80
C VAL A 67 -14.24 -15.59 8.36
N VAL A 68 -13.56 -16.67 8.00
CA VAL A 68 -13.85 -18.00 8.54
C VAL A 68 -13.35 -18.09 9.98
N ALA A 69 -14.26 -18.36 10.92
CA ALA A 69 -13.89 -18.45 12.33
C ALA A 69 -12.98 -19.66 12.61
N TRP A 70 -12.02 -19.47 13.52
CA TRP A 70 -11.13 -20.52 13.99
C TRP A 70 -11.24 -20.76 15.50
N LYS A 71 -10.81 -21.94 15.94
CA LYS A 71 -10.75 -22.32 17.35
C LYS A 71 -9.34 -22.11 17.91
N GLY A 72 -9.27 -21.77 19.20
CA GLY A 72 -7.99 -21.55 19.89
C GLY A 72 -7.33 -20.22 19.53
N VAL A 73 -6.06 -20.09 19.91
CA VAL A 73 -5.25 -18.90 19.68
C VAL A 73 -4.42 -19.10 18.41
N LYS A 74 -4.61 -18.26 17.39
CA LYS A 74 -3.74 -18.21 16.22
C LYS A 74 -2.47 -17.43 16.58
N ILE A 75 -1.32 -18.08 16.49
CA ILE A 75 -0.04 -17.39 16.63
C ILE A 75 0.26 -16.69 15.33
N CYS A 76 0.35 -15.36 15.40
CA CYS A 76 0.53 -14.48 14.24
C CYS A 76 2.02 -14.09 14.11
N ASP A 77 2.87 -15.07 13.87
CA ASP A 77 4.33 -14.95 13.72
C ASP A 77 4.80 -15.11 12.26
N THR A 78 3.92 -15.51 11.37
CA THR A 78 4.20 -15.76 9.95
C THR A 78 3.27 -14.93 9.08
N PHE A 79 3.81 -14.30 8.04
CA PHE A 79 3.04 -13.53 7.07
C PHE A 79 2.14 -14.44 6.23
N GLY A 80 0.97 -13.91 5.82
CA GLY A 80 0.07 -14.58 4.89
C GLY A 80 0.62 -14.57 3.44
N HIS A 81 0.04 -15.41 2.61
CA HIS A 81 0.43 -15.52 1.20
C HIS A 81 0.16 -14.20 0.45
N PRO A 82 1.10 -13.74 -0.41
CA PRO A 82 0.80 -12.74 -1.43
C PRO A 82 -0.24 -13.25 -2.42
N SER A 83 -0.95 -12.35 -3.09
CA SER A 83 -1.83 -12.70 -4.21
C SER A 83 -1.07 -13.42 -5.31
N TYR A 84 -1.74 -14.34 -6.02
CA TYR A 84 -1.10 -15.05 -7.12
C TYR A 84 -0.65 -14.08 -8.22
N GLN A 85 0.61 -14.15 -8.59
CA GLN A 85 1.29 -13.23 -9.49
C GLN A 85 2.48 -13.89 -10.19
N ALA A 86 3.20 -13.15 -11.04
CA ALA A 86 4.41 -13.65 -11.69
C ALA A 86 5.50 -13.98 -10.67
N VAL A 87 6.30 -14.99 -10.99
CA VAL A 87 7.57 -15.22 -10.28
C VAL A 87 8.54 -14.10 -10.64
N HIS A 88 9.19 -13.54 -9.63
CA HIS A 88 10.18 -12.49 -9.80
C HIS A 88 11.55 -13.07 -10.17
N TYR A 89 12.19 -12.47 -11.16
CA TYR A 89 13.55 -12.82 -11.57
C TYR A 89 14.53 -11.73 -11.16
N PRO A 90 15.79 -12.06 -10.82
CA PRO A 90 16.79 -11.07 -10.44
C PRO A 90 16.96 -9.94 -11.47
N GLY A 91 17.13 -8.72 -10.97
CA GLY A 91 17.32 -7.50 -11.74
C GLY A 91 16.29 -6.41 -11.42
N GLY A 92 16.61 -5.17 -11.72
CA GLY A 92 15.73 -4.02 -11.50
C GLY A 92 15.14 -3.97 -10.09
N TYR A 93 13.84 -3.83 -10.01
CA TYR A 93 13.12 -3.76 -8.75
C TYR A 93 13.24 -5.03 -7.90
N THR A 94 13.25 -6.22 -8.50
CA THR A 94 13.37 -7.48 -7.76
C THR A 94 14.63 -7.53 -6.90
N THR A 95 15.76 -7.07 -7.46
CA THR A 95 17.03 -6.99 -6.71
C THR A 95 17.04 -5.79 -5.75
N GLU A 96 16.47 -4.65 -6.17
CA GLU A 96 16.38 -3.45 -5.31
C GLU A 96 15.64 -3.75 -4.01
N TRP A 97 14.51 -4.42 -4.10
CA TRP A 97 13.68 -4.75 -2.95
C TRP A 97 14.07 -6.05 -2.23
N GLY A 98 15.01 -6.82 -2.76
CA GLY A 98 15.48 -8.06 -2.14
C GLY A 98 14.42 -9.16 -2.12
N TYR A 99 13.60 -9.26 -3.18
CA TYR A 99 12.59 -10.32 -3.34
C TYR A 99 13.21 -11.72 -3.40
N GLY A 100 12.38 -12.75 -3.19
CA GLY A 100 12.76 -14.16 -3.25
C GLY A 100 12.72 -14.87 -1.89
N LYS A 101 12.21 -14.20 -0.84
CA LYS A 101 11.99 -14.78 0.49
C LYS A 101 10.51 -14.74 0.92
N GLU A 102 9.64 -14.28 0.03
CA GLU A 102 8.21 -14.21 0.25
C GLU A 102 7.57 -15.60 0.37
N ALA A 103 6.42 -15.67 1.02
CA ALA A 103 5.60 -16.88 1.04
C ALA A 103 5.11 -17.22 -0.38
N PRO A 104 4.80 -18.49 -0.68
CA PRO A 104 4.27 -18.87 -1.99
C PRO A 104 3.03 -18.06 -2.36
N TYR A 105 2.93 -17.68 -3.63
CA TYR A 105 1.77 -16.93 -4.15
C TYR A 105 0.51 -17.79 -4.16
N SER A 106 -0.63 -17.20 -3.78
CA SER A 106 -1.90 -17.92 -3.65
C SER A 106 -3.09 -17.02 -3.94
N GLU A 107 -4.21 -17.61 -4.38
CA GLU A 107 -5.50 -16.90 -4.34
C GLU A 107 -6.01 -16.72 -2.90
N ASP A 108 -5.63 -17.61 -1.96
CA ASP A 108 -5.84 -17.39 -0.53
C ASP A 108 -4.83 -16.36 -0.02
N CYS A 109 -5.14 -15.08 -0.22
CA CYS A 109 -4.22 -13.97 0.01
C CYS A 109 -4.80 -12.85 0.90
N LEU A 110 -6.04 -12.93 1.34
CA LEU A 110 -6.72 -11.84 2.05
C LEU A 110 -6.28 -11.76 3.52
N TYR A 111 -5.02 -11.37 3.70
CA TYR A 111 -4.37 -11.25 5.00
C TYR A 111 -3.90 -9.81 5.24
N LEU A 112 -3.89 -9.41 6.51
CA LEU A 112 -3.31 -8.17 6.97
C LEU A 112 -2.31 -8.40 8.11
N ASN A 113 -1.50 -7.37 8.36
CA ASN A 113 -0.51 -7.37 9.42
C ASN A 113 -0.68 -6.10 10.25
N VAL A 114 -0.40 -6.17 11.57
CA VAL A 114 -0.56 -5.04 12.48
C VAL A 114 0.69 -4.88 13.33
N TRP A 115 1.28 -3.67 13.34
CA TRP A 115 2.36 -3.28 14.25
C TRP A 115 1.81 -2.28 15.26
N THR A 116 2.02 -2.53 16.56
CA THR A 116 1.49 -1.67 17.63
C THR A 116 2.30 -1.76 18.91
N LYS A 117 2.38 -0.65 19.66
CA LYS A 117 2.90 -0.63 21.05
C LYS A 117 1.82 -0.86 22.13
N ALA A 118 0.55 -0.94 21.75
CA ALA A 118 -0.56 -0.91 22.71
C ALA A 118 -1.55 -2.07 22.53
N PRO A 119 -1.10 -3.35 22.35
CA PRO A 119 -2.03 -4.46 22.22
C PRO A 119 -2.84 -4.64 23.50
N GLY A 120 -4.16 -4.78 23.36
CA GLY A 120 -5.09 -4.92 24.47
C GLY A 120 -5.44 -3.60 25.20
N LYS A 121 -4.93 -2.46 24.76
CA LYS A 121 -5.06 -1.15 25.43
C LYS A 121 -5.92 -0.19 24.59
N ALA A 122 -7.19 -0.50 24.45
CA ALA A 122 -8.13 0.27 23.61
C ALA A 122 -8.24 1.76 24.00
N GLU A 123 -7.97 2.08 25.28
CA GLU A 123 -7.97 3.44 25.81
C GLU A 123 -6.85 4.33 25.25
N LYS A 124 -5.81 3.73 24.66
CA LYS A 124 -4.67 4.47 24.06
C LYS A 124 -5.04 5.26 22.83
N LYS A 125 -5.99 4.78 22.05
CA LYS A 125 -6.51 5.46 20.85
C LYS A 125 -5.40 5.99 19.94
N LEU A 126 -4.40 5.13 19.66
CA LEU A 126 -3.31 5.48 18.77
C LEU A 126 -3.83 5.73 17.34
N PRO A 127 -3.31 6.71 16.60
CA PRO A 127 -3.66 6.86 15.18
C PRO A 127 -3.29 5.59 14.41
N VAL A 128 -4.06 5.31 13.37
CA VAL A 128 -3.92 4.13 12.52
C VAL A 128 -3.48 4.57 11.14
N ALA A 129 -2.54 3.86 10.54
CA ALA A 129 -2.15 4.03 9.15
C ALA A 129 -2.33 2.70 8.41
N LEU A 130 -3.12 2.70 7.33
CA LEU A 130 -3.30 1.56 6.44
C LEU A 130 -2.42 1.73 5.21
N TRP A 131 -1.43 0.86 5.05
CA TRP A 131 -0.59 0.75 3.86
C TRP A 131 -1.23 -0.11 2.79
N ILE A 132 -1.30 0.44 1.57
CA ILE A 132 -1.76 -0.24 0.36
C ILE A 132 -0.59 -0.26 -0.63
N HIS A 133 -0.04 -1.46 -0.90
CA HIS A 133 1.12 -1.63 -1.76
C HIS A 133 0.83 -1.32 -3.23
N GLY A 134 1.88 -1.01 -3.99
CA GLY A 134 1.86 -0.78 -5.42
C GLY A 134 1.95 -2.04 -6.26
N GLY A 135 2.72 -1.97 -7.37
CA GLY A 135 2.96 -3.10 -8.28
C GLY A 135 1.98 -3.20 -9.44
N GLY A 136 1.44 -2.06 -9.92
CA GLY A 136 0.61 -1.99 -11.14
C GLY A 136 -0.69 -2.80 -11.07
N TYR A 137 -1.20 -3.08 -9.88
CA TYR A 137 -2.34 -4.00 -9.62
C TYR A 137 -2.11 -5.44 -10.06
N ARG A 138 -0.87 -5.85 -10.34
CA ARG A 138 -0.53 -7.17 -10.88
C ARG A 138 0.49 -7.92 -10.04
N GLU A 139 1.26 -7.21 -9.24
CA GLU A 139 2.33 -7.76 -8.40
C GLU A 139 2.42 -6.97 -7.09
N GLY A 140 3.24 -7.45 -6.16
CA GLY A 140 3.47 -6.84 -4.87
C GLY A 140 2.71 -7.52 -3.73
N TRP A 141 3.07 -7.15 -2.51
CA TRP A 141 2.41 -7.60 -1.28
C TRP A 141 2.70 -6.64 -0.12
N GLY A 142 1.89 -6.68 0.91
CA GLY A 142 1.95 -5.72 2.03
C GLY A 142 3.12 -5.93 2.98
N THR A 143 4.03 -6.85 2.72
CA THR A 143 5.18 -7.20 3.59
C THR A 143 6.48 -7.33 2.83
N GLU A 144 6.60 -6.59 1.74
CA GLU A 144 7.89 -6.42 1.07
C GLU A 144 8.91 -5.83 2.04
N PRO A 145 10.22 -6.11 1.89
CA PRO A 145 11.24 -5.72 2.87
C PRO A 145 11.25 -4.23 3.22
N GLU A 146 10.85 -3.37 2.30
CA GLU A 146 10.75 -1.92 2.52
C GLU A 146 9.55 -1.51 3.39
N PHE A 147 8.54 -2.36 3.59
CA PHE A 147 7.30 -2.04 4.32
C PHE A 147 7.31 -2.51 5.78
N ASP A 148 8.49 -2.67 6.38
CA ASP A 148 8.58 -3.03 7.80
C ASP A 148 7.97 -1.94 8.69
N GLY A 149 6.91 -2.30 9.42
CA GLY A 149 6.10 -1.36 10.19
C GLY A 149 6.62 -1.06 11.59
N GLN A 150 7.72 -1.64 12.04
CA GLN A 150 8.16 -1.50 13.42
C GLN A 150 8.53 -0.06 13.79
N GLU A 151 9.13 0.70 12.89
CA GLU A 151 9.47 2.11 13.10
C GLU A 151 8.20 2.99 13.25
N TRP A 152 7.13 2.70 12.50
CA TRP A 152 5.83 3.35 12.66
C TRP A 152 5.24 3.04 14.05
N GLY A 153 5.28 1.77 14.46
CA GLY A 153 4.88 1.34 15.80
C GLY A 153 5.66 2.07 16.89
N ALA A 154 6.98 2.21 16.72
CA ALA A 154 7.85 2.94 17.64
C ALA A 154 7.49 4.44 17.73
N LYS A 155 6.92 5.01 16.68
CA LYS A 155 6.38 6.39 16.66
C LYS A 155 4.93 6.51 17.16
N ASP A 156 4.39 5.52 17.87
CA ASP A 156 3.01 5.52 18.40
C ASP A 156 1.93 5.66 17.31
N VAL A 157 2.12 5.01 16.17
CA VAL A 157 1.13 4.82 15.12
C VAL A 157 0.90 3.33 14.94
N VAL A 158 -0.34 2.89 14.96
CA VAL A 158 -0.67 1.51 14.58
C VAL A 158 -0.57 1.40 13.07
N LEU A 159 0.44 0.70 12.57
CA LEU A 159 0.54 0.40 11.14
C LEU A 159 -0.22 -0.89 10.83
N VAL A 160 -1.01 -0.84 9.78
CA VAL A 160 -1.66 -2.01 9.16
C VAL A 160 -1.18 -2.09 7.72
N SER A 161 -0.69 -3.24 7.28
CA SER A 161 -0.43 -3.52 5.86
C SER A 161 -1.33 -4.64 5.39
N ILE A 162 -1.72 -4.62 4.12
CA ILE A 162 -2.66 -5.61 3.55
C ILE A 162 -2.12 -6.23 2.27
N ASN A 163 -2.50 -7.48 2.03
CA ASN A 163 -2.56 -8.05 0.71
C ASN A 163 -3.99 -7.91 0.18
N TYR A 164 -4.15 -7.77 -1.12
CA TYR A 164 -5.43 -7.73 -1.83
C TYR A 164 -5.29 -8.47 -3.16
N ARG A 165 -6.40 -8.92 -3.74
CA ARG A 165 -6.37 -9.65 -5.02
C ARG A 165 -5.83 -8.78 -6.15
N LEU A 166 -4.98 -9.37 -6.97
CA LEU A 166 -4.25 -8.72 -8.05
C LEU A 166 -4.62 -9.28 -9.43
N GLY A 167 -4.30 -8.53 -10.47
CA GLY A 167 -4.42 -8.95 -11.86
C GLY A 167 -5.79 -9.52 -12.20
N VAL A 168 -5.79 -10.63 -12.91
CA VAL A 168 -7.02 -11.31 -13.33
C VAL A 168 -7.88 -11.79 -12.15
N PHE A 169 -7.29 -12.05 -10.99
CA PHE A 169 -8.04 -12.50 -9.81
C PHE A 169 -8.71 -11.33 -9.06
N GLY A 170 -8.11 -10.14 -9.11
CA GLY A 170 -8.61 -8.95 -8.44
C GLY A 170 -9.46 -8.02 -9.32
N PHE A 171 -9.30 -8.09 -10.65
CA PHE A 171 -9.85 -7.06 -11.52
C PHE A 171 -10.49 -7.60 -12.81
N LEU A 172 -10.79 -8.89 -12.91
CA LEU A 172 -11.52 -9.44 -14.05
C LEU A 172 -12.95 -8.92 -14.08
N CYS A 173 -13.29 -8.15 -15.11
CA CYS A 173 -14.65 -7.68 -15.38
C CYS A 173 -15.24 -8.50 -16.52
N HIS A 174 -16.30 -9.29 -16.28
CA HIS A 174 -16.87 -10.20 -17.27
C HIS A 174 -18.40 -10.20 -17.20
N PRO A 175 -19.13 -10.28 -18.34
CA PRO A 175 -20.59 -10.20 -18.36
C PRO A 175 -21.29 -11.21 -17.44
N GLU A 176 -20.82 -12.44 -17.38
CA GLU A 176 -21.41 -13.47 -16.52
C GLU A 176 -21.16 -13.21 -15.03
N LEU A 177 -20.01 -12.61 -14.68
CA LEU A 177 -19.71 -12.18 -13.31
C LEU A 177 -20.61 -11.01 -12.91
N SER A 178 -20.81 -10.05 -13.81
CA SER A 178 -21.73 -8.92 -13.59
C SER A 178 -23.18 -9.40 -13.45
N ALA A 179 -23.59 -10.38 -14.26
CA ALA A 179 -24.93 -10.95 -14.18
C ALA A 179 -25.17 -11.73 -12.87
N GLU A 180 -24.13 -12.38 -12.30
CA GLU A 180 -24.21 -13.09 -11.01
C GLU A 180 -24.23 -12.12 -9.82
N SER A 181 -23.58 -10.95 -9.95
CA SER A 181 -23.45 -9.96 -8.87
C SER A 181 -24.80 -9.36 -8.50
N PRO A 182 -25.12 -9.23 -7.20
CA PRO A 182 -26.35 -8.55 -6.75
C PRO A 182 -26.36 -7.06 -7.11
N HIS A 183 -25.20 -6.49 -7.44
CA HIS A 183 -25.05 -5.10 -7.84
C HIS A 183 -24.89 -4.93 -9.36
N HIS A 184 -24.95 -6.03 -10.12
CA HIS A 184 -24.79 -6.07 -11.57
C HIS A 184 -23.44 -5.47 -12.05
N VAL A 185 -22.39 -5.63 -11.26
CA VAL A 185 -21.02 -5.16 -11.57
C VAL A 185 -20.00 -6.28 -11.30
N SER A 186 -18.83 -6.16 -11.94
CA SER A 186 -17.67 -7.00 -11.69
C SER A 186 -16.38 -6.21 -11.95
N GLY A 187 -15.22 -6.75 -11.58
CA GLY A 187 -13.91 -6.18 -11.94
C GLY A 187 -13.17 -5.42 -10.84
N ASN A 188 -13.82 -4.92 -9.81
CA ASN A 188 -13.18 -4.15 -8.73
C ASN A 188 -12.98 -4.95 -7.44
N TYR A 189 -12.77 -6.27 -7.52
CA TYR A 189 -12.67 -7.13 -6.33
C TYR A 189 -11.47 -6.76 -5.45
N GLY A 190 -10.32 -6.37 -6.04
CA GLY A 190 -9.16 -5.90 -5.28
C GLY A 190 -9.44 -4.61 -4.50
N ILE A 191 -10.27 -3.70 -5.03
CA ILE A 191 -10.71 -2.50 -4.30
C ILE A 191 -11.70 -2.87 -3.19
N LEU A 192 -12.59 -3.81 -3.45
CA LEU A 192 -13.52 -4.34 -2.43
C LEU A 192 -12.76 -5.01 -1.29
N ASP A 193 -11.65 -5.71 -1.57
CA ASP A 193 -10.77 -6.29 -0.54
C ASP A 193 -10.19 -5.20 0.37
N GLN A 194 -9.74 -4.08 -0.22
CA GLN A 194 -9.22 -2.93 0.53
C GLN A 194 -10.32 -2.27 1.39
N ILE A 195 -11.54 -2.17 0.87
CA ILE A 195 -12.71 -1.68 1.62
C ILE A 195 -13.03 -2.62 2.77
N GLU A 196 -12.96 -3.94 2.56
CA GLU A 196 -13.19 -4.92 3.63
C GLU A 196 -12.11 -4.85 4.71
N ALA A 197 -10.84 -4.64 4.34
CA ALA A 197 -9.77 -4.39 5.30
C ALA A 197 -10.02 -3.12 6.13
N LEU A 198 -10.57 -2.06 5.53
CA LEU A 198 -10.99 -0.86 6.26
C LEU A 198 -12.15 -1.13 7.22
N LYS A 199 -13.13 -1.95 6.83
CA LYS A 199 -14.21 -2.38 7.71
C LYS A 199 -13.67 -3.24 8.86
N TRP A 200 -12.70 -4.12 8.58
CA TRP A 200 -12.00 -4.89 9.60
C TRP A 200 -11.29 -3.97 10.60
N ILE A 201 -10.57 -2.94 10.14
CA ILE A 201 -9.95 -1.91 10.99
C ILE A 201 -11.01 -1.26 11.86
N LYS A 202 -12.12 -0.81 11.28
CA LYS A 202 -13.22 -0.16 12.02
C LYS A 202 -13.73 -1.02 13.16
N LYS A 203 -13.80 -2.33 12.96
CA LYS A 203 -14.34 -3.30 13.93
C LYS A 203 -13.33 -3.75 14.97
N ASN A 204 -12.06 -3.91 14.61
CA ASN A 204 -11.09 -4.65 15.41
C ASN A 204 -9.93 -3.81 15.96
N ILE A 205 -9.56 -2.69 15.32
CA ILE A 205 -8.27 -2.02 15.59
C ILE A 205 -8.14 -1.47 17.01
N ALA A 206 -9.25 -1.19 17.69
CA ALA A 206 -9.24 -0.81 19.09
C ALA A 206 -8.64 -1.90 20.01
N LYS A 207 -8.73 -3.18 19.62
CA LYS A 207 -8.08 -4.28 20.35
C LYS A 207 -6.57 -4.20 20.27
N PHE A 208 -6.03 -3.56 19.26
CA PHE A 208 -4.61 -3.28 19.06
C PHE A 208 -4.19 -1.91 19.60
N GLY A 209 -5.07 -1.21 20.32
CA GLY A 209 -4.83 0.12 20.87
C GLY A 209 -5.02 1.26 19.87
N GLY A 210 -5.48 0.98 18.64
CA GLY A 210 -5.73 1.97 17.60
C GLY A 210 -7.07 2.68 17.73
N ASP A 211 -7.18 3.87 17.17
CA ASP A 211 -8.42 4.64 17.08
C ASP A 211 -9.12 4.39 15.73
N PRO A 212 -10.26 3.68 15.68
CA PRO A 212 -10.99 3.46 14.44
C PRO A 212 -11.59 4.76 13.83
N ASN A 213 -11.52 5.88 14.53
CA ASN A 213 -11.94 7.19 14.06
C ASN A 213 -10.76 8.11 13.70
N ASN A 214 -9.54 7.58 13.67
CA ASN A 214 -8.33 8.30 13.26
C ASN A 214 -7.47 7.42 12.34
N VAL A 215 -8.01 7.07 11.17
CA VAL A 215 -7.41 6.18 10.17
C VAL A 215 -6.89 7.00 9.00
N THR A 216 -5.61 6.83 8.66
CA THR A 216 -4.98 7.37 7.45
C THR A 216 -4.80 6.23 6.46
N ILE A 217 -5.27 6.39 5.23
CA ILE A 217 -4.91 5.49 4.13
C ILE A 217 -3.72 6.07 3.37
N PHE A 218 -2.75 5.23 3.03
CA PHE A 218 -1.61 5.66 2.22
C PHE A 218 -1.14 4.54 1.31
N GLY A 219 -0.66 4.91 0.13
CA GLY A 219 -0.20 3.95 -0.87
C GLY A 219 0.60 4.63 -1.96
N GLN A 220 1.45 3.84 -2.62
CA GLN A 220 2.35 4.31 -3.66
C GLN A 220 2.02 3.63 -4.99
N SER A 221 2.23 4.34 -6.13
CA SER A 221 1.96 3.78 -7.47
C SER A 221 0.52 3.27 -7.60
N ALA A 222 0.29 2.03 -7.95
CA ALA A 222 -1.04 1.41 -7.95
C ALA A 222 -1.73 1.48 -6.58
N GLY A 223 -0.98 1.39 -5.47
CA GLY A 223 -1.51 1.64 -4.13
C GLY A 223 -1.98 3.08 -3.95
N GLY A 224 -1.26 4.06 -4.48
CA GLY A 224 -1.71 5.46 -4.55
C GLY A 224 -2.95 5.63 -5.44
N GLY A 225 -3.03 4.88 -6.55
CA GLY A 225 -4.22 4.76 -7.38
C GLY A 225 -5.41 4.17 -6.61
N SER A 226 -5.17 3.15 -5.78
CA SER A 226 -6.17 2.60 -4.86
C SER A 226 -6.66 3.64 -3.87
N VAL A 227 -5.76 4.43 -3.27
CA VAL A 227 -6.13 5.55 -2.39
C VAL A 227 -7.03 6.54 -3.11
N ARG A 228 -6.73 6.89 -4.38
CA ARG A 228 -7.58 7.76 -5.22
C ARG A 228 -8.98 7.16 -5.39
N THR A 229 -9.08 5.88 -5.74
CA THR A 229 -10.36 5.16 -5.89
C THR A 229 -11.14 5.11 -4.58
N LEU A 230 -10.49 4.81 -3.44
CA LEU A 230 -11.13 4.81 -2.13
C LEU A 230 -11.65 6.20 -1.73
N CYS A 231 -10.94 7.27 -2.12
CA CYS A 231 -11.37 8.64 -1.84
C CYS A 231 -12.63 9.05 -2.61
N GLU A 232 -12.89 8.47 -3.78
CA GLU A 232 -14.10 8.75 -4.56
C GLU A 232 -15.22 7.74 -4.27
N SER A 233 -14.89 6.52 -3.82
CA SER A 233 -15.85 5.44 -3.59
C SER A 233 -16.84 5.75 -2.47
N PRO A 234 -18.16 5.62 -2.71
CA PRO A 234 -19.16 5.77 -1.65
C PRO A 234 -19.05 4.68 -0.58
N LEU A 235 -18.53 3.49 -0.93
CA LEU A 235 -18.42 2.34 -0.04
C LEU A 235 -17.33 2.50 1.02
N ALA A 236 -16.35 3.40 0.78
CA ALA A 236 -15.26 3.69 1.70
C ALA A 236 -15.54 4.90 2.61
N ARG A 237 -16.67 5.59 2.43
CA ARG A 237 -17.02 6.79 3.22
C ARG A 237 -17.08 6.49 4.71
N GLY A 238 -16.38 7.33 5.52
CA GLY A 238 -16.36 7.21 6.98
C GLY A 238 -15.51 6.03 7.51
N LEU A 239 -14.78 5.33 6.64
CA LEU A 239 -13.84 4.28 7.04
C LEU A 239 -12.41 4.81 7.23
N PHE A 240 -12.09 5.96 6.65
CA PHE A 240 -10.80 6.65 6.82
C PHE A 240 -11.00 8.16 7.00
N HIS A 241 -9.96 8.85 7.49
CA HIS A 241 -10.01 10.23 7.97
C HIS A 241 -8.91 11.10 7.37
N LYS A 242 -7.93 10.51 6.69
CA LYS A 242 -6.82 11.18 5.99
C LYS A 242 -6.35 10.29 4.84
N ALA A 243 -5.78 10.90 3.80
CA ALA A 243 -5.28 10.18 2.64
C ALA A 243 -3.89 10.70 2.21
N VAL A 244 -2.98 9.77 1.91
CA VAL A 244 -1.66 10.08 1.33
C VAL A 244 -1.54 9.36 0.00
N ILE A 245 -1.36 10.12 -1.08
CA ILE A 245 -1.25 9.64 -2.45
C ILE A 245 0.21 9.79 -2.89
N MET A 246 0.92 8.67 -3.07
CA MET A 246 2.33 8.66 -3.40
C MET A 246 2.53 8.17 -4.84
N SER A 247 3.18 8.98 -5.69
CA SER A 247 3.53 8.63 -7.08
C SER A 247 2.38 8.04 -7.91
N ALA A 248 1.19 8.65 -7.79
CA ALA A 248 -0.03 8.21 -8.51
C ALA A 248 -0.77 9.36 -9.21
N ASN A 249 -0.05 10.42 -9.56
CA ASN A 249 -0.54 11.67 -10.16
C ASN A 249 -1.51 12.48 -9.29
N GLY A 250 -1.60 13.77 -9.61
CA GLY A 250 -2.68 14.67 -9.22
C GLY A 250 -3.81 14.63 -10.25
N LEU A 251 -4.34 15.78 -10.62
CA LEU A 251 -5.33 15.91 -11.70
C LEU A 251 -4.66 15.90 -13.07
N SER A 252 -5.40 15.44 -14.06
CA SER A 252 -5.01 15.58 -15.45
C SER A 252 -5.02 17.05 -15.84
N VAL A 253 -3.89 17.53 -16.33
CA VAL A 253 -3.74 18.88 -16.89
C VAL A 253 -3.34 18.76 -18.35
N PRO A 254 -3.75 19.71 -19.23
CA PRO A 254 -3.28 19.76 -20.60
C PRO A 254 -1.76 19.86 -20.62
N ASN A 255 -1.10 18.88 -21.21
CA ASN A 255 0.34 18.92 -21.44
C ASN A 255 0.59 18.69 -22.94
N PRO A 256 0.92 19.74 -23.70
CA PRO A 256 1.18 19.60 -25.13
C PRO A 256 2.40 18.73 -25.46
N ASN A 257 3.27 18.50 -24.45
CA ASN A 257 4.48 17.66 -24.58
C ASN A 257 4.29 16.25 -24.00
N ALA A 258 3.09 15.90 -23.55
CA ALA A 258 2.81 14.56 -23.06
C ALA A 258 2.86 13.58 -24.23
N GLY A 259 3.96 12.87 -24.40
CA GLY A 259 4.09 11.76 -25.33
C GLY A 259 3.06 10.66 -25.05
N ALA A 260 3.09 9.58 -25.85
CA ALA A 260 2.15 8.44 -25.75
C ALA A 260 1.97 7.90 -24.31
N MET A 261 2.98 8.03 -23.44
CA MET A 261 2.93 7.63 -22.04
C MET A 261 2.06 8.53 -21.17
N GLY A 262 2.02 9.85 -21.44
CA GLY A 262 1.11 10.77 -20.75
C GLY A 262 -0.36 10.48 -21.07
N GLY A 263 -0.65 9.99 -22.28
CA GLY A 263 -1.99 9.48 -22.65
C GLY A 263 -2.33 8.17 -21.94
N MET A 264 -1.36 7.31 -21.73
CA MET A 264 -1.53 6.04 -21.02
C MET A 264 -1.81 6.24 -19.52
N MET A 265 -1.09 7.18 -18.88
CA MET A 265 -1.31 7.52 -17.47
C MET A 265 -2.66 8.20 -17.21
N ARG A 266 -3.23 8.89 -18.20
CA ARG A 266 -4.60 9.45 -18.13
C ARG A 266 -5.68 8.37 -18.10
N GLY A 267 -5.39 7.16 -18.63
CA GLY A 267 -6.33 6.03 -18.68
C GLY A 267 -6.40 5.20 -17.39
N PHE A 268 -5.54 5.43 -16.40
CA PHE A 268 -5.59 4.72 -15.13
C PHE A 268 -6.89 5.04 -14.37
N GLY A 269 -7.78 4.04 -14.25
CA GLY A 269 -9.07 4.18 -13.58
C GLY A 269 -10.15 4.91 -14.38
N ALA A 270 -10.04 4.96 -15.72
CA ALA A 270 -11.01 5.62 -16.60
C ALA A 270 -11.71 4.66 -17.58
N MET A 271 -11.42 3.35 -17.54
CA MET A 271 -12.11 2.38 -18.40
C MET A 271 -13.54 2.16 -17.91
N SER A 272 -14.51 2.16 -18.83
CA SER A 272 -15.89 1.81 -18.50
C SER A 272 -16.03 0.31 -18.26
N MET A 273 -17.04 -0.07 -17.44
CA MET A 273 -17.36 -1.48 -17.23
C MET A 273 -17.66 -2.20 -18.55
N GLN A 274 -18.40 -1.55 -19.48
CA GLN A 274 -18.75 -2.13 -20.77
C GLN A 274 -17.51 -2.47 -21.63
N ASP A 275 -16.51 -1.58 -21.67
CA ASP A 275 -15.27 -1.81 -22.40
C ASP A 275 -14.43 -2.93 -21.73
N ALA A 276 -14.38 -2.93 -20.40
CA ALA A 276 -13.70 -3.96 -19.65
C ALA A 276 -14.32 -5.34 -19.85
N GLU A 277 -15.65 -5.46 -19.80
CA GLU A 277 -16.38 -6.70 -20.09
C GLU A 277 -16.11 -7.21 -21.51
N ALA A 278 -16.16 -6.32 -22.50
CA ALA A 278 -15.89 -6.70 -23.88
C ALA A 278 -14.47 -7.26 -24.08
N ASN A 279 -13.48 -6.62 -23.45
CA ASN A 279 -12.08 -7.02 -23.54
C ASN A 279 -11.81 -8.35 -22.84
N THR A 280 -12.31 -8.50 -21.61
CA THR A 280 -12.08 -9.72 -20.82
C THR A 280 -12.88 -10.91 -21.34
N LYS A 281 -14.07 -10.68 -21.90
CA LYS A 281 -14.83 -11.72 -22.60
C LYS A 281 -14.04 -12.27 -23.81
N LYS A 282 -13.46 -11.41 -24.65
CA LYS A 282 -12.58 -11.86 -25.74
C LYS A 282 -11.42 -12.70 -25.24
N MET A 283 -10.78 -12.29 -24.15
CA MET A 283 -9.68 -13.03 -23.54
C MET A 283 -10.13 -14.41 -23.06
N MET A 284 -11.25 -14.52 -22.38
CA MET A 284 -11.75 -15.77 -21.85
C MET A 284 -12.27 -16.71 -22.95
N ASP A 285 -12.94 -16.17 -23.97
CA ASP A 285 -13.37 -16.93 -25.15
C ASP A 285 -12.15 -17.49 -25.92
N TRP A 286 -11.11 -16.69 -26.11
CA TRP A 286 -9.85 -17.12 -26.73
C TRP A 286 -9.18 -18.25 -25.92
N ALA A 287 -9.24 -18.17 -24.60
CA ALA A 287 -8.73 -19.19 -23.69
C ALA A 287 -9.60 -20.46 -23.60
N GLY A 288 -10.75 -20.50 -24.29
CA GLY A 288 -11.72 -21.60 -24.22
C GLY A 288 -12.52 -21.65 -22.92
N LEU A 289 -12.44 -20.61 -22.10
CA LEU A 289 -13.12 -20.46 -20.81
C LEU A 289 -14.45 -19.70 -21.01
N THR A 290 -15.34 -20.31 -21.77
CA THR A 290 -16.53 -19.68 -22.35
C THR A 290 -17.73 -19.53 -21.39
N ASP A 291 -17.64 -20.05 -20.17
CA ASP A 291 -18.67 -19.92 -19.14
C ASP A 291 -18.06 -19.85 -17.75
N LEU A 292 -18.79 -19.26 -16.81
CA LEU A 292 -18.35 -19.01 -15.44
C LEU A 292 -17.93 -20.30 -14.72
N GLN A 293 -18.59 -21.44 -15.00
CA GLN A 293 -18.26 -22.70 -14.36
C GLN A 293 -16.87 -23.20 -14.81
N LYS A 294 -16.56 -23.13 -16.12
CA LYS A 294 -15.23 -23.45 -16.62
C LYS A 294 -14.19 -22.51 -16.07
N MET A 295 -14.49 -21.21 -16.03
CA MET A 295 -13.58 -20.20 -15.47
C MET A 295 -13.24 -20.50 -14.00
N ARG A 296 -14.22 -20.84 -13.15
CA ARG A 296 -14.00 -21.15 -11.73
C ARG A 296 -13.30 -22.50 -11.51
N ARG A 297 -13.50 -23.48 -12.37
CA ARG A 297 -12.85 -24.82 -12.29
C ARG A 297 -11.43 -24.85 -12.82
N ALA A 298 -11.03 -23.88 -13.65
CA ALA A 298 -9.68 -23.82 -14.15
C ALA A 298 -8.70 -23.56 -12.99
N SER A 299 -7.50 -24.16 -13.05
CA SER A 299 -6.50 -23.92 -12.01
C SER A 299 -6.04 -22.46 -12.01
N THR A 300 -5.51 -22.02 -10.89
CA THR A 300 -4.93 -20.67 -10.71
C THR A 300 -3.85 -20.40 -11.75
N GLU A 301 -2.95 -21.37 -11.96
CA GLU A 301 -1.86 -21.31 -12.93
C GLU A 301 -2.39 -21.19 -14.36
N THR A 302 -3.45 -21.93 -14.69
CA THR A 302 -4.08 -21.89 -16.03
C THR A 302 -4.67 -20.51 -16.29
N ILE A 303 -5.47 -19.98 -15.38
CA ILE A 303 -6.06 -18.64 -15.51
C ILE A 303 -4.98 -17.59 -15.68
N TYR A 304 -3.95 -17.62 -14.82
CA TYR A 304 -2.85 -16.66 -14.87
C TYR A 304 -2.06 -16.76 -16.18
N ALA A 305 -1.65 -17.97 -16.58
CA ALA A 305 -0.88 -18.19 -17.79
C ALA A 305 -1.65 -17.75 -19.05
N LEU A 306 -2.93 -18.10 -19.16
CA LEU A 306 -3.77 -17.73 -20.31
C LEU A 306 -3.98 -16.21 -20.39
N SER A 307 -4.21 -15.53 -19.26
CA SER A 307 -4.35 -14.08 -19.24
C SER A 307 -3.05 -13.36 -19.65
N THR A 308 -1.91 -13.87 -19.22
CA THR A 308 -0.58 -13.35 -19.59
C THR A 308 -0.28 -13.59 -21.07
N LEU A 309 -0.54 -14.81 -21.57
CA LEU A 309 -0.30 -15.17 -22.96
C LEU A 309 -1.21 -14.39 -23.92
N TYR A 310 -2.47 -14.19 -23.56
CA TYR A 310 -3.39 -13.36 -24.36
C TYR A 310 -2.83 -11.95 -24.58
N GLY A 311 -2.30 -11.33 -23.54
CA GLY A 311 -1.66 -10.02 -23.66
C GLY A 311 -0.47 -9.99 -24.62
N GLN A 312 0.28 -11.10 -24.73
CA GLN A 312 1.41 -11.21 -25.63
C GLN A 312 1.00 -11.42 -27.10
N VAL A 313 -0.03 -12.24 -27.34
CA VAL A 313 -0.42 -12.63 -28.72
C VAL A 313 -1.44 -11.70 -29.37
N SER A 314 -2.30 -11.05 -28.59
CA SER A 314 -3.34 -10.16 -29.12
C SER A 314 -2.79 -8.81 -29.57
N GLY A 315 -1.61 -8.41 -29.06
CA GLY A 315 -1.10 -7.04 -29.18
C GLY A 315 -2.00 -5.99 -28.50
N GLU A 316 -3.13 -6.43 -27.92
CA GLU A 316 -4.00 -5.57 -27.14
C GLU A 316 -3.35 -5.29 -25.78
N ARG A 317 -3.59 -4.10 -25.24
CA ARG A 317 -3.16 -3.76 -23.88
C ARG A 317 -4.05 -4.48 -22.86
N SER A 318 -4.04 -5.82 -22.87
CA SER A 318 -4.92 -6.65 -22.04
C SER A 318 -4.75 -6.39 -20.53
N PHE A 319 -3.58 -5.91 -20.11
CA PHE A 319 -3.36 -5.52 -18.72
C PHE A 319 -4.27 -4.38 -18.26
N MET A 320 -4.72 -3.50 -19.17
CA MET A 320 -5.66 -2.42 -18.84
C MET A 320 -7.04 -2.97 -18.43
N SER A 321 -7.39 -4.16 -18.89
CA SER A 321 -8.65 -4.83 -18.57
C SER A 321 -8.63 -5.53 -17.20
N THR A 322 -7.49 -5.54 -16.52
CA THR A 322 -7.32 -6.12 -15.18
C THR A 322 -6.82 -5.07 -14.18
N MET A 323 -7.46 -3.89 -14.21
CA MET A 323 -7.21 -2.73 -13.35
C MET A 323 -8.54 -2.17 -12.85
N PRO A 324 -8.54 -1.30 -11.84
CA PRO A 324 -9.77 -0.64 -11.39
C PRO A 324 -10.50 0.07 -12.54
N ILE A 325 -11.82 -0.06 -12.56
CA ILE A 325 -12.72 0.48 -13.59
C ILE A 325 -13.82 1.33 -12.96
N ILE A 326 -14.45 2.19 -13.75
CA ILE A 326 -15.67 2.91 -13.37
C ILE A 326 -16.85 1.96 -13.60
N ASP A 327 -17.40 1.40 -12.54
CA ASP A 327 -18.47 0.41 -12.56
C ASP A 327 -19.83 0.94 -12.08
N GLY A 328 -19.85 2.16 -11.53
CA GLY A 328 -21.08 2.77 -11.00
C GLY A 328 -21.49 2.30 -9.60
N TYR A 329 -20.72 1.41 -8.98
CA TYR A 329 -20.97 0.88 -7.62
C TYR A 329 -19.76 1.09 -6.69
N VAL A 330 -18.60 0.51 -7.01
CA VAL A 330 -17.36 0.68 -6.25
C VAL A 330 -16.72 2.02 -6.62
N SER A 331 -16.65 2.32 -7.90
CA SER A 331 -16.14 3.57 -8.49
C SER A 331 -17.23 4.22 -9.32
N LEU A 332 -17.69 5.40 -8.91
CA LEU A 332 -18.79 6.11 -9.57
C LEU A 332 -18.31 6.95 -10.75
N LYS A 333 -17.09 7.47 -10.69
CA LYS A 333 -16.52 8.39 -11.68
C LYS A 333 -14.99 8.43 -11.54
N SER A 334 -14.33 9.13 -12.44
CA SER A 334 -12.89 9.32 -12.31
C SER A 334 -12.54 10.17 -11.08
N PHE A 335 -11.33 9.96 -10.54
CA PHE A 335 -10.80 10.80 -9.46
C PHE A 335 -10.78 12.29 -9.84
N ASP A 336 -10.50 12.59 -11.09
CA ASP A 336 -10.48 13.95 -11.62
C ASP A 336 -11.86 14.60 -11.56
N ASP A 337 -12.88 13.90 -12.04
CA ASP A 337 -14.27 14.38 -12.01
C ASP A 337 -14.76 14.55 -10.58
N ALA A 338 -14.53 13.53 -9.73
CA ALA A 338 -14.89 13.59 -8.32
C ALA A 338 -14.22 14.77 -7.59
N THR A 339 -12.95 15.06 -7.92
CA THR A 339 -12.23 16.21 -7.35
C THR A 339 -12.85 17.53 -7.79
N ARG A 340 -13.05 17.70 -9.10
CA ARG A 340 -13.59 18.95 -9.68
C ARG A 340 -15.02 19.22 -9.23
N GLU A 341 -15.83 18.21 -9.12
CA GLU A 341 -17.20 18.29 -8.60
C GLU A 341 -17.27 18.50 -7.08
N GLY A 342 -16.17 18.18 -6.35
CA GLY A 342 -16.12 18.28 -4.89
C GLY A 342 -16.82 17.11 -4.20
N THR A 343 -16.88 15.95 -4.85
CA THR A 343 -17.50 14.72 -4.31
C THR A 343 -16.49 13.74 -3.71
N LEU A 344 -15.19 14.05 -3.71
CA LEU A 344 -14.17 13.29 -2.97
C LEU A 344 -14.46 13.27 -1.47
N ALA A 345 -13.87 12.28 -0.78
CA ALA A 345 -13.84 12.28 0.68
C ALA A 345 -13.30 13.61 1.21
N ASP A 346 -14.04 14.26 2.11
CA ASP A 346 -13.63 15.53 2.69
C ASP A 346 -12.71 15.29 3.88
N VAL A 347 -11.45 14.99 3.56
CA VAL A 347 -10.37 14.69 4.50
C VAL A 347 -9.12 15.49 4.13
N PRO A 348 -8.17 15.69 5.06
CA PRO A 348 -6.85 16.19 4.72
C PRO A 348 -6.09 15.24 3.78
N TYR A 349 -5.35 15.80 2.83
CA TYR A 349 -4.54 15.07 1.86
C TYR A 349 -3.05 15.41 2.00
N MET A 350 -2.22 14.42 1.75
CA MET A 350 -0.81 14.59 1.39
C MET A 350 -0.63 13.92 0.04
N ILE A 351 0.07 14.56 -0.90
CA ILE A 351 0.26 14.05 -2.24
C ILE A 351 1.66 14.40 -2.74
N GLY A 352 2.32 13.46 -3.41
CA GLY A 352 3.65 13.73 -3.92
C GLY A 352 4.18 12.64 -4.84
N TYR A 353 5.43 12.78 -5.22
CA TYR A 353 6.09 11.92 -6.20
C TYR A 353 7.61 11.97 -6.03
N THR A 354 8.35 11.14 -6.78
CA THR A 354 9.81 11.15 -6.83
C THR A 354 10.30 11.94 -8.05
N LEU A 355 11.42 12.64 -7.93
CA LEU A 355 11.95 13.54 -8.98
C LEU A 355 12.13 12.83 -10.34
N ASN A 356 12.60 11.59 -10.33
CA ASN A 356 12.81 10.76 -11.53
C ASN A 356 11.72 9.70 -11.70
N ASP A 357 10.49 10.08 -11.40
CA ASP A 357 9.30 9.22 -11.53
C ASP A 357 8.97 8.91 -13.01
N MET A 358 7.90 8.16 -13.26
CA MET A 358 7.40 7.79 -14.58
C MET A 358 6.97 9.01 -15.44
N GLY A 359 7.11 10.22 -14.92
CA GLY A 359 6.83 11.50 -15.57
C GLY A 359 6.71 12.62 -14.56
N ASP A 360 6.69 13.87 -15.04
CA ASP A 360 6.47 15.04 -14.19
C ASP A 360 5.01 15.08 -13.73
N MET A 361 4.81 14.91 -12.44
CA MET A 361 3.47 14.93 -11.80
C MET A 361 3.16 16.28 -11.14
N SER A 362 4.12 17.20 -11.11
CA SER A 362 4.04 18.45 -10.33
C SER A 362 2.82 19.31 -10.70
N ALA A 363 2.60 19.54 -11.99
CA ALA A 363 1.48 20.37 -12.45
C ALA A 363 0.12 19.79 -12.06
N GLY A 364 -0.06 18.47 -12.15
CA GLY A 364 -1.28 17.80 -11.74
C GLY A 364 -1.50 17.83 -10.23
N ILE A 365 -0.43 17.75 -9.45
CA ILE A 365 -0.49 17.84 -7.99
C ILE A 365 -0.87 19.27 -7.56
N VAL A 366 -0.25 20.30 -8.17
CA VAL A 366 -0.61 21.71 -7.91
C VAL A 366 -2.07 21.95 -8.23
N GLU A 367 -2.55 21.44 -9.37
CA GLU A 367 -3.97 21.60 -9.76
C GLU A 367 -4.91 20.90 -8.78
N PHE A 368 -4.58 19.68 -8.33
CA PHE A 368 -5.32 19.00 -7.27
C PHE A 368 -5.38 19.84 -5.99
N CYS A 369 -4.28 20.38 -5.53
CA CYS A 369 -4.21 21.21 -4.32
C CYS A 369 -5.09 22.48 -4.45
N LYS A 370 -5.03 23.16 -5.59
CA LYS A 370 -5.87 24.34 -5.88
C LYS A 370 -7.36 24.00 -5.84
N VAL A 371 -7.77 22.90 -6.49
CA VAL A 371 -9.17 22.48 -6.49
C VAL A 371 -9.62 22.10 -5.08
N ARG A 372 -8.78 21.35 -4.31
CA ARG A 372 -9.09 21.04 -2.91
C ARG A 372 -9.24 22.31 -2.07
N GLN A 373 -8.33 23.26 -2.22
CA GLN A 373 -8.42 24.55 -1.52
C GLN A 373 -9.70 25.30 -1.84
N SER A 374 -10.09 25.38 -3.12
CA SER A 374 -11.33 26.05 -3.54
C SER A 374 -12.60 25.41 -2.96
N LYS A 375 -12.51 24.14 -2.52
CA LYS A 375 -13.58 23.40 -1.83
C LYS A 375 -13.43 23.41 -0.30
N GLY A 376 -12.51 24.23 0.26
CA GLY A 376 -12.27 24.36 1.71
C GLY A 376 -11.36 23.28 2.29
N GLY A 377 -10.86 22.36 1.50
CA GLY A 377 -9.99 21.28 1.95
C GLY A 377 -8.51 21.68 2.02
N LYS A 378 -7.68 20.85 2.69
CA LYS A 378 -6.23 21.02 2.81
C LYS A 378 -5.51 19.89 2.06
N ALA A 379 -4.43 20.23 1.34
CA ALA A 379 -3.52 19.27 0.74
C ALA A 379 -2.07 19.76 0.93
N TYR A 380 -1.19 18.83 1.33
CA TYR A 380 0.25 19.06 1.44
C TYR A 380 0.94 18.37 0.27
N ALA A 381 1.84 19.08 -0.42
CA ALA A 381 2.55 18.54 -1.57
C ALA A 381 4.01 18.24 -1.22
N TYR A 382 4.57 17.13 -1.76
CA TYR A 382 5.99 16.81 -1.60
C TYR A 382 6.61 16.30 -2.90
N GLU A 383 7.94 16.45 -2.97
CA GLU A 383 8.81 15.83 -3.97
C GLU A 383 9.96 15.12 -3.25
N PHE A 384 10.19 13.86 -3.55
CA PHE A 384 11.39 13.16 -3.12
C PHE A 384 12.46 13.28 -4.20
N ALA A 385 13.54 13.97 -3.90
CA ALA A 385 14.59 14.34 -4.86
C ALA A 385 15.98 13.79 -4.50
N ARG A 386 16.08 12.86 -3.52
CA ARG A 386 17.33 12.20 -3.14
C ARG A 386 17.67 11.10 -4.15
N PRO A 387 18.71 11.22 -5.00
CA PRO A 387 19.24 10.11 -5.76
C PRO A 387 19.77 9.04 -4.82
N LEU A 388 19.35 7.78 -4.98
CA LEU A 388 19.81 6.73 -4.08
C LEU A 388 21.32 6.46 -4.26
N PRO A 389 22.08 6.22 -3.16
CA PRO A 389 23.50 5.95 -3.23
C PRO A 389 23.79 4.61 -3.93
N ASP A 390 24.92 4.53 -4.62
CA ASP A 390 25.37 3.37 -5.40
C ASP A 390 26.90 3.20 -5.21
N ASP A 391 27.32 1.97 -4.94
CA ASP A 391 28.74 1.59 -4.84
C ASP A 391 29.24 0.76 -6.03
N GLY A 392 28.38 0.59 -7.05
CA GLY A 392 28.66 -0.21 -8.22
C GLY A 392 28.54 -1.71 -8.04
N SER A 393 28.10 -2.19 -6.88
CA SER A 393 27.94 -3.63 -6.60
C SER A 393 26.80 -4.28 -7.39
N HIS A 394 25.78 -3.49 -7.78
CA HIS A 394 24.58 -3.94 -8.51
C HIS A 394 24.34 -3.12 -9.79
N PRO A 395 25.24 -3.21 -10.81
CA PRO A 395 25.12 -2.41 -12.02
C PRO A 395 23.88 -2.74 -12.87
N GLU A 396 23.31 -3.95 -12.72
CA GLU A 396 22.05 -4.37 -13.36
C GLU A 396 20.85 -3.59 -12.79
N VAL A 397 20.89 -3.20 -11.51
CA VAL A 397 19.88 -2.37 -10.85
C VAL A 397 20.06 -0.92 -11.27
N THR A 398 21.25 -0.37 -11.10
CA THR A 398 21.52 1.05 -11.29
C THR A 398 21.47 1.51 -12.74
N ARG A 399 21.56 0.59 -13.71
CA ARG A 399 21.25 0.88 -15.13
C ARG A 399 19.78 1.17 -15.36
N GLN A 400 18.90 0.52 -14.59
CA GLN A 400 17.44 0.60 -14.75
C GLN A 400 16.84 1.65 -13.80
N LEU A 401 17.32 1.71 -12.56
CA LEU A 401 16.78 2.53 -11.48
C LEU A 401 17.77 3.66 -11.15
N LYS A 402 17.56 4.83 -11.77
CA LYS A 402 18.47 5.97 -11.66
C LYS A 402 17.86 7.12 -10.87
N GLY A 403 18.69 7.79 -10.08
CA GLY A 403 18.31 8.99 -9.35
C GLY A 403 17.33 8.72 -8.23
N ALA A 404 16.37 9.62 -8.07
CA ALA A 404 15.19 9.43 -7.21
C ALA A 404 14.10 8.76 -8.04
N PHE A 405 14.28 7.48 -8.37
CA PHE A 405 13.40 6.72 -9.24
C PHE A 405 12.03 6.43 -8.59
N HIS A 406 11.05 6.04 -9.40
CA HIS A 406 9.72 5.65 -8.93
C HIS A 406 9.79 4.63 -7.78
N SER A 407 9.16 4.91 -6.65
CA SER A 407 9.16 4.13 -5.40
C SER A 407 10.41 4.24 -4.51
N SER A 408 11.44 5.00 -4.91
CA SER A 408 12.68 5.11 -4.12
C SER A 408 12.50 5.80 -2.75
N ASP A 409 11.41 6.55 -2.56
CA ASP A 409 11.02 7.19 -1.30
C ASP A 409 10.50 6.19 -0.24
N LEU A 410 10.16 4.96 -0.63
CA LEU A 410 9.59 3.96 0.29
C LEU A 410 10.56 3.55 1.39
N TRP A 411 11.85 3.33 1.07
CA TRP A 411 12.88 3.07 2.06
C TRP A 411 12.93 4.14 3.17
N PHE A 412 12.68 5.39 2.80
CA PHE A 412 12.74 6.54 3.71
C PHE A 412 11.44 6.67 4.53
N VAL A 413 10.29 6.50 3.90
CA VAL A 413 8.97 6.61 4.59
C VAL A 413 8.78 5.54 5.65
N PHE A 414 9.29 4.32 5.40
CA PHE A 414 9.24 3.23 6.37
C PHE A 414 10.46 3.18 7.30
N LYS A 415 11.53 3.97 6.99
CA LYS A 415 12.81 3.93 7.68
C LYS A 415 13.40 2.52 7.71
N SER A 416 13.28 1.84 6.61
CA SER A 416 13.66 0.44 6.40
C SER A 416 14.99 0.26 5.67
N LEU A 417 15.79 1.31 5.59
CA LEU A 417 17.10 1.37 4.90
C LEU A 417 18.01 0.17 5.20
N LYS A 418 17.96 -0.36 6.43
CA LYS A 418 18.77 -1.52 6.85
C LYS A 418 18.50 -2.81 6.07
N HIS A 419 17.35 -2.91 5.41
CA HIS A 419 16.96 -4.09 4.62
C HIS A 419 17.47 -4.03 3.17
N CYS A 420 18.01 -2.88 2.76
CA CYS A 420 18.52 -2.65 1.42
C CYS A 420 20.06 -2.77 1.37
N TRP A 421 20.56 -3.22 0.25
CA TRP A 421 22.00 -3.40 -0.03
C TRP A 421 22.76 -2.07 -0.24
N ARG A 422 22.08 -0.95 -0.44
CA ARG A 422 22.70 0.34 -0.78
C ARG A 422 23.57 0.88 0.33
N PRO A 423 24.69 1.58 0.00
CA PRO A 423 25.64 2.14 0.95
C PRO A 423 25.12 3.44 1.59
N TRP A 424 24.10 3.32 2.43
CA TRP A 424 23.46 4.46 3.06
C TRP A 424 24.41 5.30 3.91
N THR A 425 24.34 6.61 3.75
CA THR A 425 25.09 7.58 4.53
C THR A 425 24.32 7.99 5.79
N LYS A 426 24.99 8.68 6.72
CA LYS A 426 24.30 9.29 7.88
C LYS A 426 23.16 10.22 7.43
N GLY A 427 23.38 10.98 6.36
CA GLY A 427 22.36 11.87 5.79
C GLY A 427 21.11 11.15 5.33
N ASP A 428 21.25 9.96 4.75
CA ASP A 428 20.10 9.14 4.35
C ASP A 428 19.28 8.69 5.56
N TRP A 429 19.94 8.30 6.65
CA TRP A 429 19.26 7.95 7.91
C TRP A 429 18.54 9.14 8.54
N ASP A 430 19.19 10.33 8.55
CA ASP A 430 18.59 11.56 9.08
C ASP A 430 17.40 12.01 8.21
N LEU A 431 17.50 11.90 6.88
CA LEU A 431 16.40 12.18 5.95
C LEU A 431 15.23 11.21 6.15
N SER A 432 15.53 9.94 6.31
CA SER A 432 14.53 8.90 6.58
C SER A 432 13.78 9.15 7.89
N GLU A 433 14.49 9.55 8.96
CA GLU A 433 13.87 9.94 10.23
C GLU A 433 12.93 11.15 10.06
N LYS A 434 13.31 12.15 9.25
CA LYS A 434 12.46 13.31 8.94
C LYS A 434 11.20 12.91 8.17
N MET A 435 11.34 12.05 7.15
CA MET A 435 10.22 11.58 6.36
C MET A 435 9.25 10.74 7.20
N LEU A 436 9.74 9.74 7.92
CA LEU A 436 8.92 8.96 8.84
C LEU A 436 8.19 9.85 9.84
N THR A 437 8.89 10.85 10.41
CA THR A 437 8.29 11.81 11.35
C THR A 437 7.17 12.61 10.69
N ALA A 438 7.35 13.09 9.46
CA ALA A 438 6.34 13.85 8.73
C ALA A 438 5.08 13.00 8.44
N TRP A 439 5.24 11.76 7.95
CA TRP A 439 4.12 10.85 7.70
C TRP A 439 3.38 10.47 8.97
N THR A 440 4.12 10.13 10.04
CA THR A 440 3.50 9.80 11.34
C THR A 440 2.84 11.00 11.99
N ASN A 441 3.39 12.22 11.84
CA ASN A 441 2.72 13.46 12.27
C ASN A 441 1.43 13.71 11.49
N PHE A 442 1.46 13.52 10.17
CA PHE A 442 0.24 13.66 9.38
C PHE A 442 -0.83 12.66 9.83
N ALA A 443 -0.46 11.41 10.12
CA ALA A 443 -1.37 10.41 10.67
C ALA A 443 -1.94 10.82 12.03
N LYS A 444 -1.15 11.47 12.89
CA LYS A 444 -1.56 11.92 14.22
C LYS A 444 -2.41 13.18 14.18
N TYR A 445 -1.96 14.19 13.44
CA TYR A 445 -2.41 15.57 13.60
C TYR A 445 -3.08 16.16 12.35
N SER A 446 -3.13 15.43 11.22
CA SER A 446 -3.53 15.95 9.91
C SER A 446 -2.61 17.09 9.40
N ASP A 447 -1.40 17.16 9.97
CA ASP A 447 -0.36 18.12 9.65
C ASP A 447 1.00 17.43 9.73
N PRO A 448 1.81 17.43 8.65
CA PRO A 448 3.11 16.78 8.65
C PRO A 448 4.15 17.45 9.58
N ASN A 449 3.91 18.70 9.99
CA ASN A 449 4.76 19.40 10.96
C ASN A 449 4.51 18.94 12.42
N GLY A 450 3.41 18.24 12.69
CA GLY A 450 3.02 17.84 14.04
C GLY A 450 2.19 18.93 14.77
N PRO A 451 2.22 18.97 16.12
CA PRO A 451 1.35 19.85 16.88
C PRO A 451 1.81 21.32 16.87
N LYS A 452 2.99 21.61 16.39
CA LYS A 452 3.54 22.98 16.30
C LYS A 452 3.48 23.46 14.86
N ALA A 453 3.22 24.75 14.65
CA ALA A 453 3.32 25.35 13.33
C ALA A 453 4.72 25.13 12.76
N GLY A 454 4.80 24.58 11.57
CA GLY A 454 6.04 24.27 10.89
C GLY A 454 6.19 24.99 9.55
N ALA A 455 7.29 24.71 8.89
CA ALA A 455 7.61 25.31 7.61
C ALA A 455 6.76 24.71 6.47
N TRP A 456 6.40 23.45 6.51
CA TRP A 456 5.59 22.80 5.46
C TRP A 456 4.15 23.31 5.48
N LYS A 457 3.84 24.21 4.56
CA LYS A 457 2.49 24.80 4.42
C LYS A 457 1.65 23.96 3.46
N PRO A 458 0.32 23.98 3.60
CA PRO A 458 -0.55 23.44 2.57
C PRO A 458 -0.24 24.07 1.20
N CYS A 459 -0.19 23.24 0.16
CA CYS A 459 -0.02 23.72 -1.20
C CYS A 459 -1.30 24.39 -1.69
N THR A 460 -1.19 25.61 -2.20
CA THR A 460 -2.30 26.46 -2.61
C THR A 460 -2.01 27.16 -3.93
N ASP A 461 -2.98 27.92 -4.46
CA ASP A 461 -2.77 28.79 -5.61
C ASP A 461 -1.75 29.91 -5.37
N LYS A 462 -1.65 30.39 -4.11
CA LYS A 462 -0.72 31.44 -3.68
C LYS A 462 0.64 30.90 -3.25
N THR A 463 0.68 29.68 -2.74
CA THR A 463 1.88 28.97 -2.29
C THR A 463 1.89 27.56 -2.89
N PRO A 464 2.22 27.44 -4.22
CA PRO A 464 2.29 26.16 -4.89
C PRO A 464 3.57 25.38 -4.55
N ASP A 465 4.12 25.60 -3.36
CA ASP A 465 5.39 25.06 -2.92
C ASP A 465 5.23 23.61 -2.43
N PHE A 466 6.25 22.83 -2.71
CA PHE A 466 6.39 21.45 -2.24
C PHE A 466 7.42 21.37 -1.12
N MET A 467 7.24 20.42 -0.22
CA MET A 467 8.34 19.95 0.61
C MET A 467 9.24 19.08 -0.27
N VAL A 468 10.47 19.50 -0.49
CA VAL A 468 11.47 18.76 -1.27
C VAL A 468 12.39 17.99 -0.33
N PHE A 469 12.34 16.67 -0.38
CA PHE A 469 13.18 15.78 0.41
C PHE A 469 14.43 15.43 -0.39
N GLN A 470 15.57 16.01 -0.02
CA GLN A 470 16.89 15.80 -0.65
C GLN A 470 18.01 15.96 0.37
N LEU A 471 19.24 15.61 -0.02
CA LEU A 471 20.44 15.95 0.74
C LEU A 471 21.15 17.13 0.07
N ASP A 472 21.77 18.01 0.88
CA ASP A 472 22.65 19.06 0.40
C ASP A 472 24.03 18.45 0.01
N GLU A 473 24.72 19.04 -0.97
CA GLU A 473 26.07 18.61 -1.40
C GLU A 473 27.12 18.66 -0.28
N LYS A 474 26.88 19.43 0.78
CA LYS A 474 27.86 19.66 1.85
C LYS A 474 27.66 18.83 3.10
N ASP A 475 26.45 18.47 3.46
CA ASP A 475 26.09 17.58 4.57
C ASP A 475 24.58 17.49 4.76
N ALA A 476 24.03 16.36 4.50
CA ALA A 476 23.09 15.62 5.32
C ALA A 476 21.84 16.31 5.91
N GLU A 477 21.51 17.56 5.67
CA GLU A 477 20.38 18.19 6.32
C GLU A 477 19.53 19.05 5.40
N ALA A 478 18.78 18.49 4.47
CA ALA A 478 17.89 19.43 3.83
C ALA A 478 16.59 18.83 3.34
N SER A 479 15.54 19.24 4.01
CA SER A 479 14.23 19.35 3.40
C SER A 479 14.06 20.80 2.99
N PHE A 480 13.85 21.08 1.72
CA PHE A 480 13.69 22.44 1.21
C PHE A 480 12.25 22.70 0.84
N PHE A 481 11.80 23.92 1.09
CA PHE A 481 10.63 24.50 0.46
C PHE A 481 11.02 25.08 -0.88
N GLY A 482 10.23 24.84 -1.92
CA GLY A 482 10.44 25.49 -3.19
C GLY A 482 9.58 24.94 -4.30
N THR A 483 9.72 25.54 -5.46
CA THR A 483 9.13 25.00 -6.70
C THR A 483 9.84 23.69 -7.04
N PRO A 484 9.10 22.62 -7.38
CA PRO A 484 9.67 21.34 -7.76
C PRO A 484 10.71 21.52 -8.87
N LYS A 485 11.85 20.83 -8.75
CA LYS A 485 12.86 20.82 -9.81
C LYS A 485 12.29 20.07 -11.01
N LYS A 486 12.39 20.65 -12.21
CA LYS A 486 12.13 19.88 -13.42
C LYS A 486 13.25 18.87 -13.58
N ALA A 487 12.93 17.60 -13.76
CA ALA A 487 13.92 16.58 -14.08
C ALA A 487 14.63 16.97 -15.37
N GLU A 488 15.95 17.23 -15.29
CA GLU A 488 16.76 17.35 -16.49
C GLU A 488 16.86 15.96 -17.15
N GLY A 489 16.14 15.78 -18.27
CA GLY A 489 16.20 14.60 -19.10
C GLY A 489 15.68 13.35 -18.42
N GLY A 490 14.37 13.29 -18.18
CA GLY A 490 13.69 12.05 -17.79
C GLY A 490 13.97 10.97 -18.81
N GLY A 491 14.90 10.06 -18.50
CA GLY A 491 15.25 8.93 -19.32
C GLY A 491 14.00 8.09 -19.53
N MET A 492 13.70 7.86 -20.77
CA MET A 492 12.67 6.94 -21.25
C MET A 492 12.97 5.58 -20.62
N PHE A 493 12.29 5.23 -19.51
CA PHE A 493 12.29 3.85 -19.03
C PHE A 493 11.58 3.01 -20.09
N GLY A 494 12.39 2.32 -20.88
CA GLY A 494 11.85 1.25 -21.69
C GLY A 494 11.20 0.25 -20.72
N PHE A 495 9.90 0.02 -20.85
CA PHE A 495 9.23 -1.17 -20.35
C PHE A 495 9.75 -2.40 -21.12
N GLY A 496 11.03 -2.64 -21.05
CA GLY A 496 11.70 -3.84 -21.51
C GLY A 496 12.00 -4.68 -20.30
N GLY A 497 11.01 -5.49 -19.88
CA GLY A 497 11.26 -6.42 -18.79
C GLY A 497 10.07 -6.92 -18.00
N PHE A 498 8.86 -6.49 -18.28
CA PHE A 498 7.66 -7.15 -17.77
C PHE A 498 7.15 -8.20 -18.74
N GLY A 499 7.97 -9.13 -19.13
CA GLY A 499 7.54 -10.16 -20.05
C GLY A 499 8.70 -10.93 -20.65
N GLY A 500 8.84 -12.19 -20.26
CA GLY A 500 9.39 -13.25 -21.08
C GLY A 500 10.89 -13.22 -21.31
N GLY A 501 11.64 -13.81 -20.38
CA GLY A 501 12.82 -14.54 -20.79
C GLY A 501 12.41 -15.61 -21.80
N ARG A 502 13.12 -15.69 -22.93
CA ARG A 502 13.03 -16.78 -23.90
C ARG A 502 13.45 -18.09 -23.26
#